data_b4fe4e792b5d37910d116b81725f2bd2
#
_entry.id   b4fe4e792b5d37910d116b81725f2bd2
#
_cell.length_a   1.000
_cell.length_b   1.000
_cell.length_c   1.000
_cell.angle_alpha   90.00
_cell.angle_beta   90.00
_cell.angle_gamma   90.00
#
_symmetry.space_group_name_H-M   'P 1'
#
loop_
_entity.id
_entity.type
_entity.pdbx_description
1 polymer ?
#
loop_
_entity_poly.entity_id
_entity_poly.type
_entity_poly.pdbx_seq_one_letter_code
_entity_poly.pdbx_strand_id
1 'polypeptide(L)'
;LIQLNKNGEFENFLGAPKVKPNLSQVIFRKFFPKSMRYKLENNVPTEYNAVTMDQNGFLYTTSQSTEIAPITRLNGQGSNVIKFTYQSPSGDKFYVDDNNNEMNCSFSDVISRNDGGYFALDSANGRIFSYDKSGILLYIFGSSGTNLGSFYSASSMEYFDSKIIVADRSTGQLTTFALTEFGAAVNKASLLNSKGENSAKEDWDAVLKLCSNYETAE
;
A
#
# COMPACT_ATOMS: atom_id res chain seq x y z
N LEU A 1 12.14 -8.13 3.59
CA LEU A 1 12.99 -7.13 4.23
C LEU A 1 14.06 -7.83 5.08
N ILE A 2 15.23 -7.24 5.16
CA ILE A 2 16.32 -7.68 6.06
C ILE A 2 16.27 -6.78 7.28
N GLN A 3 16.17 -7.39 8.47
CA GLN A 3 16.24 -6.70 9.74
C GLN A 3 17.68 -6.78 10.27
N LEU A 4 18.24 -5.63 10.59
CA LEU A 4 19.53 -5.51 11.26
C LEU A 4 19.32 -4.96 12.68
N ASN A 5 20.14 -5.38 13.63
CA ASN A 5 20.16 -4.79 14.95
C ASN A 5 20.86 -3.41 14.92
N LYS A 6 20.88 -2.71 16.07
CA LYS A 6 21.52 -1.40 16.20
C LYS A 6 23.03 -1.38 15.92
N ASN A 7 23.67 -2.55 15.88
CA ASN A 7 25.10 -2.69 15.57
C ASN A 7 25.32 -3.03 14.07
N GLY A 8 24.25 -3.14 13.27
CA GLY A 8 24.33 -3.51 11.85
C GLY A 8 24.45 -5.01 11.59
N GLU A 9 24.25 -5.86 12.60
CA GLU A 9 24.31 -7.31 12.46
C GLU A 9 22.93 -7.86 12.02
N PHE A 10 22.96 -8.89 11.19
CA PHE A 10 21.75 -9.55 10.73
C PHE A 10 20.96 -10.15 11.90
N GLU A 11 19.68 -9.84 11.98
CA GLU A 11 18.78 -10.33 13.02
C GLU A 11 17.73 -11.27 12.45
N ASN A 12 17.02 -10.86 11.40
CA ASN A 12 15.91 -11.64 10.85
C ASN A 12 15.54 -11.20 9.41
N PHE A 13 14.69 -12.02 8.76
CA PHE A 13 13.95 -11.64 7.55
C PHE A 13 12.49 -11.34 7.92
N LEU A 14 12.01 -10.14 7.59
CA LEU A 14 10.62 -9.74 7.79
C LEU A 14 9.85 -9.84 6.46
N GLY A 15 8.62 -10.37 6.53
CA GLY A 15 7.73 -10.44 5.37
C GLY A 15 8.19 -11.39 4.27
N ALA A 16 9.16 -12.27 4.53
CA ALA A 16 9.50 -13.32 3.59
C ALA A 16 8.33 -14.29 3.45
N PRO A 17 7.88 -14.62 2.21
CA PRO A 17 6.86 -15.62 2.03
C PRO A 17 7.33 -16.93 2.68
N LYS A 18 6.44 -17.56 3.46
CA LYS A 18 6.72 -18.89 4.03
C LYS A 18 6.75 -19.87 2.88
N VAL A 19 7.94 -20.12 2.36
CA VAL A 19 8.16 -21.17 1.36
C VAL A 19 7.84 -22.49 2.02
N LYS A 20 6.65 -23.03 1.77
CA LYS A 20 6.37 -24.44 2.05
C LYS A 20 7.15 -25.25 1.01
N PRO A 21 8.22 -25.94 1.39
CA PRO A 21 8.92 -26.78 0.41
C PRO A 21 7.92 -27.81 -0.09
N ASN A 22 7.67 -27.80 -1.39
CA ASN A 22 6.85 -28.84 -2.00
C ASN A 22 7.58 -30.17 -1.77
N LEU A 23 6.88 -31.18 -1.26
CA LEU A 23 7.46 -32.51 -0.99
C LEU A 23 8.24 -33.05 -2.19
N SER A 24 7.78 -32.78 -3.41
CA SER A 24 8.48 -33.11 -4.65
C SER A 24 9.84 -32.40 -4.78
N GLN A 25 9.95 -31.13 -4.37
CA GLN A 25 11.22 -30.38 -4.40
C GLN A 25 12.21 -30.91 -3.36
N VAL A 26 11.74 -31.33 -2.19
CA VAL A 26 12.58 -31.92 -1.14
C VAL A 26 13.13 -33.27 -1.63
N ILE A 27 12.28 -34.10 -2.22
CA ILE A 27 12.67 -35.40 -2.81
C ILE A 27 13.64 -35.17 -3.96
N PHE A 28 13.36 -34.22 -4.86
CA PHE A 28 14.23 -33.90 -5.98
C PHE A 28 15.61 -33.44 -5.52
N ARG A 29 15.69 -32.55 -4.50
CA ARG A 29 16.98 -32.12 -3.92
C ARG A 29 17.78 -33.24 -3.30
N LYS A 30 17.12 -34.29 -2.78
CA LYS A 30 17.78 -35.44 -2.13
C LYS A 30 18.35 -36.42 -3.13
N PHE A 31 17.70 -36.61 -4.28
CA PHE A 31 18.03 -37.69 -5.23
C PHE A 31 18.73 -37.22 -6.51
N PHE A 32 18.76 -35.91 -6.78
CA PHE A 32 19.36 -35.39 -8.03
C PHE A 32 20.71 -34.70 -7.81
N PRO A 33 21.66 -34.84 -8.76
CA PRO A 33 22.99 -34.23 -8.67
C PRO A 33 22.91 -32.69 -8.69
N LYS A 34 23.93 -32.03 -8.09
CA LYS A 34 24.00 -30.56 -7.96
C LYS A 34 23.82 -29.81 -9.28
N SER A 35 24.28 -30.39 -10.41
CA SER A 35 24.16 -29.83 -11.75
C SER A 35 22.71 -29.73 -12.28
N MET A 36 21.78 -30.48 -11.73
CA MET A 36 20.36 -30.43 -12.11
C MET A 36 19.52 -29.59 -11.17
N ARG A 37 20.06 -29.22 -10.00
CA ARG A 37 19.32 -28.44 -8.96
C ARG A 37 19.10 -26.98 -9.34
N TYR A 38 19.89 -26.44 -10.30
CA TYR A 38 19.69 -25.05 -10.77
C TYR A 38 18.42 -24.88 -11.63
N LYS A 39 17.85 -25.97 -12.15
CA LYS A 39 16.58 -25.96 -12.89
C LYS A 39 15.34 -25.94 -11.97
N LEU A 40 15.54 -26.16 -10.66
CA LEU A 40 14.48 -25.90 -9.71
C LEU A 40 14.30 -24.37 -9.64
N GLU A 41 13.07 -23.91 -9.89
CA GLU A 41 12.71 -22.51 -9.74
C GLU A 41 13.32 -21.98 -8.43
N ASN A 42 14.27 -21.08 -8.56
CA ASN A 42 14.70 -20.31 -7.42
C ASN A 42 13.49 -19.48 -7.04
N ASN A 43 12.89 -19.76 -5.88
CA ASN A 43 11.96 -18.82 -5.26
C ASN A 43 12.77 -17.55 -5.02
N VAL A 44 12.73 -16.65 -5.99
CA VAL A 44 13.32 -15.31 -5.83
C VAL A 44 12.56 -14.66 -4.69
N PRO A 45 13.24 -14.17 -3.65
CA PRO A 45 12.56 -13.47 -2.59
C PRO A 45 11.75 -12.32 -3.19
N THR A 46 10.53 -12.14 -2.72
CA THR A 46 9.69 -11.03 -3.13
C THR A 46 10.41 -9.71 -2.88
N GLU A 47 10.52 -8.90 -3.92
CA GLU A 47 11.12 -7.58 -3.83
C GLU A 47 10.08 -6.57 -3.33
N TYR A 48 10.47 -5.80 -2.34
CA TYR A 48 9.72 -4.65 -1.86
C TYR A 48 10.33 -3.38 -2.44
N ASN A 49 9.49 -2.51 -3.00
CA ASN A 49 9.93 -1.28 -3.65
C ASN A 49 10.09 -0.13 -2.66
N ALA A 50 9.21 -0.07 -1.66
CA ALA A 50 9.24 0.94 -0.61
C ALA A 50 8.97 0.33 0.76
N VAL A 51 9.42 1.03 1.79
CA VAL A 51 9.15 0.69 3.18
C VAL A 51 9.03 1.97 4.00
N THR A 52 7.97 2.03 4.82
CA THR A 52 7.82 3.04 5.87
C THR A 52 7.35 2.38 7.16
N MET A 53 7.55 3.04 8.29
CA MET A 53 7.15 2.53 9.59
C MET A 53 6.21 3.52 10.28
N ASP A 54 5.11 3.03 10.84
CA ASP A 54 4.23 3.86 11.66
C ASP A 54 4.74 3.98 13.11
N GLN A 55 4.08 4.86 13.89
CA GLN A 55 4.43 5.11 15.29
C GLN A 55 4.23 3.88 16.20
N ASN A 56 3.50 2.88 15.77
CA ASN A 56 3.24 1.64 16.49
C ASN A 56 4.21 0.51 16.10
N GLY A 57 5.16 0.79 15.22
CA GLY A 57 6.17 -0.18 14.76
C GLY A 57 5.69 -1.13 13.66
N PHE A 58 4.55 -0.87 13.02
CA PHE A 58 4.15 -1.59 11.82
C PHE A 58 4.91 -1.08 10.61
N LEU A 59 5.38 -2.01 9.76
CA LEU A 59 6.05 -1.70 8.52
C LEU A 59 5.07 -1.80 7.36
N TYR A 60 4.93 -0.73 6.61
CA TYR A 60 4.19 -0.72 5.35
C TYR A 60 5.17 -0.89 4.21
N THR A 61 4.81 -1.72 3.24
CA THR A 61 5.65 -1.99 2.08
C THR A 61 4.83 -2.06 0.81
N THR A 62 5.43 -1.73 -0.31
CA THR A 62 4.87 -1.96 -1.64
C THR A 62 5.64 -3.03 -2.39
N SER A 63 4.97 -3.74 -3.28
CA SER A 63 5.58 -4.74 -4.16
C SER A 63 4.88 -4.77 -5.52
N GLN A 64 5.65 -5.00 -6.55
CA GLN A 64 5.13 -5.26 -7.91
C GLN A 64 5.03 -6.75 -8.22
N SER A 65 5.39 -7.61 -7.27
CA SER A 65 5.26 -9.06 -7.41
C SER A 65 3.80 -9.48 -7.51
N THR A 66 3.52 -10.46 -8.37
CA THR A 66 2.19 -11.07 -8.48
C THR A 66 1.92 -12.11 -7.39
N GLU A 67 2.94 -12.50 -6.64
CA GLU A 67 2.86 -13.57 -5.63
C GLU A 67 2.36 -13.07 -4.26
N ILE A 68 2.49 -11.77 -4.01
CA ILE A 68 2.04 -11.15 -2.75
C ILE A 68 1.11 -9.97 -3.03
N ALA A 69 0.43 -9.52 -1.98
CA ALA A 69 -0.37 -8.31 -2.04
C ALA A 69 0.50 -7.10 -2.42
N PRO A 70 0.00 -6.21 -3.31
CA PRO A 70 0.75 -5.02 -3.76
C PRO A 70 1.16 -4.11 -2.61
N ILE A 71 0.37 -4.07 -1.55
CA ILE A 71 0.67 -3.33 -0.32
C ILE A 71 0.55 -4.30 0.85
N THR A 72 1.51 -4.28 1.77
CA THR A 72 1.45 -5.06 3.01
C THR A 72 1.73 -4.17 4.21
N ARG A 73 1.08 -4.49 5.33
CA ARG A 73 1.35 -3.92 6.64
C ARG A 73 1.85 -5.03 7.55
N LEU A 74 3.13 -5.05 7.84
CA LEU A 74 3.79 -6.12 8.57
C LEU A 74 3.88 -5.76 10.05
N ASN A 75 3.52 -6.70 10.91
CA ASN A 75 3.81 -6.61 12.35
C ASN A 75 5.27 -6.98 12.65
N GLY A 76 5.71 -6.86 13.90
CA GLY A 76 7.06 -7.20 14.34
C GLY A 76 7.46 -8.68 14.11
N GLN A 77 6.51 -9.55 13.75
CA GLN A 77 6.74 -10.96 13.38
C GLN A 77 6.79 -11.14 11.85
N GLY A 78 6.69 -10.07 11.08
CA GLY A 78 6.70 -10.11 9.62
C GLY A 78 5.40 -10.63 8.99
N SER A 79 4.30 -10.68 9.74
CA SER A 79 3.00 -11.11 9.23
C SER A 79 2.21 -9.91 8.72
N ASN A 80 1.61 -10.03 7.52
CA ASN A 80 0.70 -9.01 7.01
C ASN A 80 -0.59 -8.98 7.83
N VAL A 81 -0.95 -7.80 8.35
CA VAL A 81 -2.13 -7.59 9.19
C VAL A 81 -3.26 -6.84 8.50
N ILE A 82 -3.09 -6.44 7.23
CA ILE A 82 -4.18 -5.89 6.43
C ILE A 82 -5.19 -7.01 6.16
N LYS A 83 -6.46 -6.71 6.43
CA LYS A 83 -7.56 -7.62 6.13
C LYS A 83 -7.90 -7.50 4.65
N PHE A 84 -8.19 -8.65 4.05
CA PHE A 84 -8.71 -8.67 2.68
C PHE A 84 -10.17 -8.21 2.68
N THR A 85 -10.50 -7.34 1.73
CA THR A 85 -11.88 -6.96 1.43
C THR A 85 -12.40 -7.71 0.21
N TYR A 86 -13.70 -7.64 -0.05
CA TYR A 86 -14.34 -8.30 -1.21
C TYR A 86 -13.81 -7.81 -2.56
N GLN A 87 -13.34 -6.57 -2.63
CA GLN A 87 -13.02 -5.91 -3.90
C GLN A 87 -11.53 -5.89 -4.20
N SER A 88 -10.69 -5.81 -3.19
CA SER A 88 -9.26 -5.77 -3.38
C SER A 88 -8.49 -6.28 -2.17
N PRO A 89 -7.60 -7.24 -2.34
CA PRO A 89 -6.71 -7.64 -1.26
C PRO A 89 -5.63 -6.56 -1.09
N SER A 90 -5.72 -5.76 -0.03
CA SER A 90 -4.62 -4.91 0.47
C SER A 90 -3.91 -4.03 -0.55
N GLY A 91 -4.64 -3.46 -1.48
CA GLY A 91 -4.12 -2.58 -2.52
C GLY A 91 -4.61 -2.99 -3.90
N ASP A 92 -5.06 -2.02 -4.67
CA ASP A 92 -5.63 -2.29 -5.99
C ASP A 92 -4.52 -2.57 -7.00
N LYS A 93 -4.60 -3.72 -7.65
CA LYS A 93 -3.72 -4.02 -8.80
C LYS A 93 -4.19 -3.32 -10.05
N PHE A 94 -5.47 -3.08 -10.16
CA PHE A 94 -6.09 -2.32 -11.24
C PHE A 94 -7.25 -1.50 -10.68
N TYR A 95 -7.64 -0.48 -11.37
CA TYR A 95 -8.87 0.28 -11.18
C TYR A 95 -9.43 0.64 -12.56
N VAL A 96 -10.67 1.07 -12.59
CA VAL A 96 -11.35 1.43 -13.84
C VAL A 96 -11.37 2.96 -13.95
N ASP A 97 -10.98 3.50 -15.10
CA ASP A 97 -11.05 4.93 -15.38
C ASP A 97 -12.49 5.37 -15.72
N ASP A 98 -12.69 6.68 -15.91
CA ASP A 98 -14.00 7.25 -16.24
C ASP A 98 -14.58 6.74 -17.59
N ASN A 99 -13.78 6.10 -18.43
CA ASN A 99 -14.17 5.48 -19.69
C ASN A 99 -14.36 3.97 -19.59
N ASN A 100 -14.35 3.43 -18.36
CA ASN A 100 -14.47 2.01 -18.06
C ASN A 100 -13.33 1.15 -18.59
N ASN A 101 -12.12 1.74 -18.74
CA ASN A 101 -10.91 0.98 -19.07
C ASN A 101 -10.18 0.54 -17.80
N GLU A 102 -9.75 -0.72 -17.77
CA GLU A 102 -8.92 -1.22 -16.68
C GLU A 102 -7.52 -0.60 -16.72
N MET A 103 -7.11 0.00 -15.62
CA MET A 103 -5.81 0.63 -15.44
C MET A 103 -4.98 -0.18 -14.45
N ASN A 104 -3.83 -0.68 -14.88
CA ASN A 104 -2.92 -1.39 -14.00
C ASN A 104 -2.20 -0.41 -13.06
N CYS A 105 -2.28 -0.65 -11.76
CA CYS A 105 -1.54 0.09 -10.75
C CYS A 105 -0.13 -0.46 -10.58
N SER A 106 0.83 0.45 -10.36
CA SER A 106 2.22 0.13 -10.02
C SER A 106 2.62 0.93 -8.79
N PHE A 107 2.35 0.35 -7.61
CA PHE A 107 2.66 1.01 -6.34
C PHE A 107 4.17 1.08 -6.13
N SER A 108 4.70 2.30 -6.12
CA SER A 108 6.14 2.59 -5.96
C SER A 108 6.48 3.06 -4.56
N ASP A 109 5.52 3.66 -3.84
CA ASP A 109 5.76 4.21 -2.52
C ASP A 109 4.53 4.09 -1.62
N VAL A 110 4.73 4.11 -0.30
CA VAL A 110 3.69 4.04 0.71
C VAL A 110 4.10 4.86 1.94
N ILE A 111 3.18 5.67 2.46
CA ILE A 111 3.37 6.42 3.70
C ILE A 111 2.22 6.13 4.67
N SER A 112 2.54 6.03 5.95
CA SER A 112 1.56 5.81 7.00
C SER A 112 0.94 7.12 7.47
N ARG A 113 -0.33 7.04 7.92
CA ARG A 113 -1.02 8.11 8.62
C ARG A 113 -1.04 7.82 10.13
N ASN A 114 -1.21 8.88 10.93
CA ASN A 114 -1.25 8.76 12.39
C ASN A 114 -2.45 7.96 12.93
N ASP A 115 -3.52 7.83 12.14
CA ASP A 115 -4.71 7.02 12.46
C ASP A 115 -4.58 5.53 12.11
N GLY A 116 -3.42 5.13 11.56
CA GLY A 116 -3.11 3.78 11.10
C GLY A 116 -3.57 3.50 9.67
N GLY A 117 -4.24 4.44 9.00
CA GLY A 117 -4.44 4.43 7.57
C GLY A 117 -3.13 4.71 6.82
N TYR A 118 -3.17 4.67 5.50
CA TYR A 118 -1.98 4.88 4.69
C TYR A 118 -2.32 5.43 3.31
N PHE A 119 -1.34 6.05 2.68
CA PHE A 119 -1.38 6.43 1.28
C PHE A 119 -0.43 5.57 0.47
N ALA A 120 -0.82 5.20 -0.74
CA ALA A 120 0.01 4.46 -1.68
C ALA A 120 0.10 5.21 -3.01
N LEU A 121 1.32 5.37 -3.53
CA LEU A 121 1.60 6.05 -4.78
C LEU A 121 1.62 5.07 -5.93
N ASP A 122 0.69 5.21 -6.86
CA ASP A 122 0.72 4.57 -8.17
C ASP A 122 1.51 5.43 -9.15
N SER A 123 2.78 5.11 -9.32
CA SER A 123 3.67 5.87 -10.21
C SER A 123 3.35 5.69 -11.70
N ALA A 124 2.67 4.62 -12.08
CA ALA A 124 2.30 4.37 -13.47
C ALA A 124 1.24 5.36 -13.96
N ASN A 125 0.29 5.71 -13.10
CA ASN A 125 -0.85 6.56 -13.44
C ASN A 125 -0.83 7.92 -12.72
N GLY A 126 0.21 8.19 -11.90
CA GLY A 126 0.34 9.44 -11.15
C GLY A 126 -0.75 9.63 -10.09
N ARG A 127 -1.30 8.55 -9.55
CA ARG A 127 -2.40 8.60 -8.58
C ARG A 127 -1.96 8.21 -7.19
N ILE A 128 -2.65 8.75 -6.21
CA ILE A 128 -2.43 8.46 -4.80
C ILE A 128 -3.71 7.89 -4.22
N PHE A 129 -3.61 6.69 -3.70
CA PHE A 129 -4.70 5.94 -3.09
C PHE A 129 -4.64 6.14 -1.58
N SER A 130 -5.78 6.49 -0.97
CA SER A 130 -5.93 6.58 0.48
C SER A 130 -6.69 5.38 1.01
N TYR A 131 -6.11 4.67 1.95
CA TYR A 131 -6.71 3.50 2.59
C TYR A 131 -6.87 3.72 4.10
N ASP A 132 -7.85 3.03 4.67
CA ASP A 132 -7.94 2.88 6.12
C ASP A 132 -6.95 1.82 6.64
N LYS A 133 -6.91 1.63 7.96
CA LYS A 133 -6.01 0.63 8.59
C LYS A 133 -6.34 -0.83 8.24
N SER A 134 -7.54 -1.10 7.72
CA SER A 134 -8.00 -2.43 7.33
C SER A 134 -7.73 -2.74 5.86
N GLY A 135 -7.35 -1.72 5.07
CA GLY A 135 -7.10 -1.82 3.64
C GLY A 135 -8.32 -1.45 2.77
N ILE A 136 -9.33 -0.80 3.35
CA ILE A 136 -10.47 -0.29 2.59
C ILE A 136 -10.04 1.00 1.90
N LEU A 137 -10.26 1.06 0.57
CA LEU A 137 -10.01 2.26 -0.22
C LEU A 137 -11.01 3.35 0.18
N LEU A 138 -10.48 4.53 0.53
CA LEU A 138 -11.28 5.68 0.94
C LEU A 138 -11.47 6.69 -0.20
N TYR A 139 -10.40 7.06 -0.88
CA TYR A 139 -10.43 7.97 -2.04
C TYR A 139 -9.12 7.91 -2.81
N ILE A 140 -9.18 8.42 -4.05
CA ILE A 140 -8.04 8.54 -4.96
C ILE A 140 -7.90 10.00 -5.38
N PHE A 141 -6.68 10.49 -5.51
CA PHE A 141 -6.38 11.82 -6.04
C PHE A 141 -5.07 11.83 -6.82
N GLY A 142 -4.77 12.93 -7.51
CA GLY A 142 -3.66 13.01 -8.45
C GLY A 142 -4.01 12.41 -9.81
N SER A 143 -3.16 12.65 -10.79
CA SER A 143 -3.28 12.10 -12.16
C SER A 143 -1.97 12.22 -12.89
N SER A 144 -1.84 11.55 -14.04
CA SER A 144 -0.76 11.81 -14.98
C SER A 144 -1.08 13.05 -15.81
N GLY A 145 -0.09 13.89 -16.10
CA GLY A 145 -0.23 15.04 -16.96
C GLY A 145 0.46 16.31 -16.48
N THR A 146 -0.01 17.47 -16.98
CA THR A 146 0.59 18.78 -16.77
C THR A 146 -0.23 19.72 -15.90
N ASN A 147 -1.43 19.30 -15.52
CA ASN A 147 -2.34 20.10 -14.72
C ASN A 147 -1.88 20.21 -13.28
N LEU A 148 -2.40 21.17 -12.55
CA LEU A 148 -2.16 21.27 -11.12
C LEU A 148 -2.63 19.98 -10.41
N GLY A 149 -1.74 19.39 -9.61
CA GLY A 149 -2.00 18.10 -8.96
C GLY A 149 -1.77 16.86 -9.84
N SER A 150 -1.21 17.05 -11.04
CA SER A 150 -0.77 15.97 -11.92
C SER A 150 0.75 15.83 -11.94
N PHE A 151 1.23 14.70 -12.41
CA PHE A 151 2.64 14.34 -12.46
C PHE A 151 3.03 13.77 -13.82
N TYR A 152 4.27 14.03 -14.25
CA TYR A 152 4.88 13.31 -15.35
C TYR A 152 5.48 11.98 -14.92
N SER A 153 6.13 11.94 -13.74
CA SER A 153 6.78 10.77 -13.20
C SER A 153 6.88 10.88 -11.67
N ALA A 154 5.74 10.74 -11.00
CA ALA A 154 5.72 10.68 -9.54
C ALA A 154 6.60 9.53 -9.06
N SER A 155 7.51 9.76 -8.12
CA SER A 155 8.53 8.78 -7.71
C SER A 155 8.50 8.44 -6.24
N SER A 156 8.19 9.41 -5.39
CA SER A 156 8.11 9.23 -3.94
C SER A 156 7.19 10.25 -3.31
N MET A 157 6.71 9.95 -2.12
CA MET A 157 5.88 10.86 -1.34
C MET A 157 6.27 10.81 0.14
N GLU A 158 5.97 11.88 0.87
CA GLU A 158 6.21 11.97 2.31
C GLU A 158 5.08 12.76 2.96
N TYR A 159 4.80 12.45 4.23
CA TYR A 159 3.82 13.15 5.05
C TYR A 159 4.52 14.13 5.97
N PHE A 160 4.34 15.41 5.71
CA PHE A 160 4.97 16.48 6.48
C PHE A 160 3.96 17.59 6.79
N ASP A 161 3.87 17.98 8.04
CA ASP A 161 3.00 19.07 8.53
C ASP A 161 1.54 18.95 8.04
N SER A 162 0.95 17.75 8.21
CA SER A 162 -0.41 17.42 7.78
C SER A 162 -0.67 17.54 6.27
N LYS A 163 0.39 17.55 5.47
CA LYS A 163 0.34 17.62 4.01
C LYS A 163 1.10 16.45 3.41
N ILE A 164 0.72 16.05 2.22
CA ILE A 164 1.46 15.08 1.42
C ILE A 164 2.30 15.84 0.42
N ILE A 165 3.60 15.58 0.41
CA ILE A 165 4.54 16.13 -0.56
C ILE A 165 4.91 15.00 -1.50
N VAL A 166 4.77 15.21 -2.80
CA VAL A 166 5.08 14.25 -3.85
C VAL A 166 6.19 14.80 -4.73
N ALA A 167 7.21 14.00 -4.95
CA ALA A 167 8.31 14.33 -5.84
C ALA A 167 8.05 13.81 -7.26
N ASP A 168 8.20 14.70 -8.25
CA ASP A 168 8.20 14.34 -9.65
C ASP A 168 9.63 14.29 -10.17
N ARG A 169 10.08 13.08 -10.52
CA ARG A 169 11.46 12.84 -10.97
C ARG A 169 11.76 13.48 -12.32
N SER A 170 10.78 13.57 -13.22
CA SER A 170 10.98 14.10 -14.57
C SER A 170 11.10 15.62 -14.59
N THR A 171 10.35 16.30 -13.73
CA THR A 171 10.33 17.78 -13.68
C THR A 171 11.22 18.34 -12.56
N GLY A 172 11.62 17.51 -11.58
CA GLY A 172 12.32 17.96 -10.39
C GLY A 172 11.45 18.80 -9.45
N GLN A 173 10.12 18.73 -9.59
CA GLN A 173 9.16 19.51 -8.80
C GLN A 173 8.65 18.72 -7.60
N LEU A 174 8.29 19.47 -6.55
CA LEU A 174 7.57 18.98 -5.40
C LEU A 174 6.14 19.54 -5.43
N THR A 175 5.15 18.66 -5.47
CA THR A 175 3.73 19.02 -5.38
C THR A 175 3.23 18.72 -3.98
N THR A 176 2.57 19.70 -3.37
CA THR A 176 2.02 19.57 -2.02
C THR A 176 0.51 19.48 -2.06
N PHE A 177 -0.05 18.47 -1.42
CA PHE A 177 -1.49 18.28 -1.23
C PHE A 177 -1.88 18.55 0.22
N ALA A 178 -2.89 19.37 0.42
CA ALA A 178 -3.54 19.57 1.69
C ALA A 178 -4.86 18.77 1.74
N LEU A 179 -5.23 18.30 2.92
CA LEU A 179 -6.49 17.61 3.13
C LEU A 179 -7.66 18.54 2.90
N THR A 180 -8.62 18.12 2.08
CA THR A 180 -9.88 18.84 1.87
C THR A 180 -10.85 18.57 3.01
N GLU A 181 -11.92 19.38 3.11
CA GLU A 181 -13.01 19.15 4.07
C GLU A 181 -13.62 17.74 3.91
N PHE A 182 -13.86 17.32 2.67
CA PHE A 182 -14.32 15.96 2.35
C PHE A 182 -13.35 14.89 2.84
N GLY A 183 -12.06 15.00 2.49
CA GLY A 183 -11.05 14.03 2.91
C GLY A 183 -10.90 13.97 4.45
N ALA A 184 -11.04 15.10 5.14
CA ALA A 184 -11.02 15.15 6.60
C ALA A 184 -12.23 14.44 7.21
N ALA A 185 -13.42 14.67 6.66
CA ALA A 185 -14.64 14.01 7.10
C ALA A 185 -14.58 12.49 6.91
N VAL A 186 -14.12 12.02 5.72
CA VAL A 186 -13.96 10.59 5.41
C VAL A 186 -12.97 9.94 6.37
N ASN A 187 -11.80 10.53 6.58
CA ASN A 187 -10.79 9.98 7.48
C ASN A 187 -11.30 9.87 8.92
N LYS A 188 -12.05 10.90 9.39
CA LYS A 188 -12.68 10.90 10.73
C LYS A 188 -13.71 9.79 10.85
N ALA A 189 -14.65 9.69 9.92
CA ALA A 189 -15.71 8.68 9.93
C ALA A 189 -15.14 7.27 9.91
N SER A 190 -14.16 6.99 9.03
CA SER A 190 -13.47 5.71 8.94
C SER A 190 -12.75 5.35 10.25
N LEU A 191 -12.08 6.31 10.90
CA LEU A 191 -11.39 6.08 12.17
C LEU A 191 -12.38 5.69 13.27
N LEU A 192 -13.49 6.41 13.42
CA LEU A 192 -14.52 6.15 14.44
C LEU A 192 -15.22 4.81 14.18
N ASN A 193 -15.58 4.52 12.93
CA ASN A 193 -16.12 3.21 12.54
C ASN A 193 -15.18 2.06 12.93
N SER A 194 -13.89 2.23 12.70
CA SER A 194 -12.88 1.23 13.04
C SER A 194 -12.70 0.99 14.54
N LYS A 195 -13.15 1.92 15.38
CA LYS A 195 -13.19 1.82 16.85
C LYS A 195 -14.51 1.25 17.36
N GLY A 196 -15.51 1.10 16.49
CA GLY A 196 -16.85 0.66 16.85
C GLY A 196 -17.65 1.72 17.62
N GLU A 197 -17.35 3.01 17.42
CA GLU A 197 -18.03 4.11 18.08
C GLU A 197 -19.40 4.36 17.42
N ASN A 198 -20.45 4.50 18.23
CA ASN A 198 -21.82 4.74 17.75
C ASN A 198 -21.99 6.06 16.99
N SER A 199 -21.11 7.03 17.23
CA SER A 199 -21.08 8.31 16.52
C SER A 199 -20.62 8.21 15.07
N ALA A 200 -20.04 7.08 14.64
CA ALA A 200 -19.56 6.89 13.28
C ALA A 200 -20.65 7.13 12.22
N LYS A 201 -21.90 6.79 12.53
CA LYS A 201 -23.03 7.03 11.61
C LYS A 201 -23.24 8.52 11.31
N GLU A 202 -23.21 9.38 12.33
CA GLU A 202 -23.37 10.83 12.15
C GLU A 202 -22.23 11.43 11.31
N ASP A 203 -21.01 10.91 11.48
CA ASP A 203 -19.86 11.34 10.68
C ASP A 203 -19.98 10.85 9.22
N TRP A 204 -20.51 9.65 8.97
CA TRP A 204 -20.82 9.20 7.60
C TRP A 204 -21.95 10.01 6.97
N ASP A 205 -22.99 10.37 7.73
CA ASP A 205 -24.04 11.28 7.25
C ASP A 205 -23.46 12.67 6.87
N ALA A 206 -22.44 13.15 7.58
CA ALA A 206 -21.73 14.38 7.22
C ALA A 206 -20.93 14.22 5.91
N VAL A 207 -20.29 13.08 5.69
CA VAL A 207 -19.61 12.76 4.42
C VAL A 207 -20.60 12.76 3.26
N LEU A 208 -21.76 12.12 3.41
CA LEU A 208 -22.79 12.06 2.37
C LEU A 208 -23.41 13.43 2.04
N LYS A 209 -23.39 14.39 2.98
CA LYS A 209 -23.75 15.79 2.69
C LYS A 209 -22.74 16.49 1.79
N LEU A 210 -21.47 16.15 1.89
CA LEU A 210 -20.40 16.69 1.04
C LEU A 210 -20.31 15.98 -0.32
N CYS A 211 -20.61 14.68 -0.35
CA CYS A 211 -20.62 13.86 -1.55
C CYS A 211 -21.70 12.78 -1.43
N SER A 212 -22.87 13.02 -2.04
CA SER A 212 -24.04 12.15 -1.93
C SER A 212 -23.87 10.76 -2.56
N ASN A 213 -22.91 10.58 -3.43
CA ASN A 213 -22.64 9.34 -4.16
C ASN A 213 -21.41 8.60 -3.63
N TYR A 214 -21.03 8.85 -2.38
CA TYR A 214 -19.86 8.21 -1.80
C TYR A 214 -20.21 6.80 -1.28
N GLU A 215 -19.92 5.78 -2.08
CA GLU A 215 -20.31 4.39 -1.85
C GLU A 215 -19.76 3.77 -0.55
N THR A 216 -18.58 4.17 -0.10
CA THR A 216 -17.97 3.62 1.14
C THR A 216 -18.75 4.01 2.41
N ALA A 217 -19.64 5.02 2.33
CA ALA A 217 -20.46 5.49 3.44
C ALA A 217 -21.81 4.75 3.56
N GLU A 218 -22.20 3.99 2.53
CA GLU A 218 -23.41 3.16 2.50
C GLU A 218 -23.16 1.80 3.14
#